data_120923125c788a2480995fa02925f1e1
#
_entry.id   120923125c788a2480995fa02925f1e1
#
_cell.length_a   1.000
_cell.length_b   1.000
_cell.length_c   1.000
_cell.angle_alpha   90.00
_cell.angle_beta   90.00
_cell.angle_gamma   90.00
#
_symmetry.space_group_name_H-M   'P 1'
#
loop_
_entity.id
_entity.type
_entity.pdbx_description
1 polymer ?
#
loop_
_entity_poly.entity_id
_entity_poly.type
_entity_poly.pdbx_seq_one_letter_code
_entity_poly.pdbx_strand_id
1 'polypeptide(L)'
;MSTRARTSFFYILSGEMRFYVDGEVFTVADGECMFLPRLKPHAFLVTAQETHGILFLAPGGFHGALNKMNRPAQRMEVPADVDTETYANSDLRETIKTFEQIGIRFLSPDEIRTAMPQYPL
;
A
#
# COMPACT_ATOMS: atom_id res chain seq x y z
N MET A 1 2.53 7.03 -1.49
CA MET A 1 2.13 6.60 -2.84
C MET A 1 1.01 7.50 -3.33
N SER A 2 1.02 7.87 -4.57
CA SER A 2 -0.03 8.68 -5.18
C SER A 2 -0.51 7.98 -6.45
N THR A 3 -1.83 7.89 -6.66
CA THR A 3 -2.38 7.28 -7.86
C THR A 3 -3.09 8.33 -8.71
N ARG A 4 -2.73 8.39 -9.99
CA ARG A 4 -3.39 9.30 -10.94
C ARG A 4 -4.62 8.67 -11.58
N ALA A 5 -4.62 7.37 -11.77
CA ALA A 5 -5.62 6.69 -12.57
C ALA A 5 -6.50 5.71 -11.76
N ARG A 6 -6.20 5.49 -10.49
CA ARG A 6 -6.85 4.43 -9.72
C ARG A 6 -7.43 4.94 -8.43
N THR A 7 -8.61 4.43 -8.10
CA THR A 7 -9.19 4.55 -6.76
C THR A 7 -9.02 3.22 -6.05
N SER A 8 -8.84 3.27 -4.74
CA SER A 8 -8.68 2.10 -3.89
C SER A 8 -9.73 2.11 -2.79
N PHE A 9 -10.21 0.93 -2.43
CA PHE A 9 -11.16 0.74 -1.35
C PHE A 9 -10.70 -0.45 -0.53
N PHE A 10 -10.44 -0.20 0.76
CA PHE A 10 -10.05 -1.23 1.71
C PHE A 10 -11.23 -1.59 2.60
N TYR A 11 -11.49 -2.86 2.75
CA TYR A 11 -12.42 -3.40 3.74
C TYR A 11 -11.64 -4.27 4.72
N ILE A 12 -11.65 -3.90 6.00
CA ILE A 12 -10.90 -4.62 7.02
C ILE A 12 -11.79 -5.71 7.63
N LEU A 13 -11.43 -6.96 7.40
CA LEU A 13 -12.13 -8.11 7.98
C LEU A 13 -11.76 -8.29 9.44
N SER A 14 -10.46 -8.20 9.75
CA SER A 14 -9.95 -8.26 11.12
C SER A 14 -8.63 -7.53 11.21
N GLY A 15 -8.35 -6.95 12.37
CA GLY A 15 -7.12 -6.22 12.62
C GLY A 15 -7.31 -4.71 12.59
N GLU A 16 -6.24 -3.98 12.29
CA GLU A 16 -6.26 -2.53 12.29
C GLU A 16 -5.21 -1.98 11.33
N MET A 17 -5.58 -0.96 10.58
CA MET A 17 -4.68 -0.20 9.72
C MET A 17 -4.83 1.29 9.99
N ARG A 18 -3.73 2.00 9.89
CA ARG A 18 -3.73 3.46 9.93
C ARG A 18 -3.42 3.98 8.54
N PHE A 19 -4.29 4.86 8.06
CA PHE A 19 -4.15 5.47 6.74
C PHE A 19 -3.79 6.94 6.88
N TYR A 20 -2.85 7.36 6.07
CA TYR A 20 -2.43 8.75 5.93
C TYR A 20 -2.85 9.20 4.53
N VAL A 21 -3.74 10.17 4.47
CA VAL A 21 -4.29 10.64 3.18
C VAL A 21 -4.24 12.16 3.17
N ASP A 22 -3.33 12.71 2.36
CA ASP A 22 -3.23 14.14 2.11
C ASP A 22 -3.25 15.00 3.39
N GLY A 23 -2.45 14.60 4.38
CA GLY A 23 -2.33 15.31 5.66
C GLY A 23 -3.32 14.89 6.75
N GLU A 24 -4.28 14.03 6.44
CA GLU A 24 -5.24 13.49 7.41
C GLU A 24 -4.85 12.06 7.81
N VAL A 25 -5.21 11.68 9.03
CA VAL A 25 -4.92 10.35 9.57
C VAL A 25 -6.21 9.67 9.98
N PHE A 26 -6.39 8.42 9.52
CA PHE A 26 -7.56 7.61 9.82
C PHE A 26 -7.13 6.26 10.35
N THR A 27 -7.76 5.81 11.42
CA THR A 27 -7.59 4.45 11.94
C THR A 27 -8.81 3.63 11.56
N VAL A 28 -8.60 2.48 10.93
CA VAL A 28 -9.64 1.62 10.38
C VAL A 28 -9.45 0.21 10.96
N ALA A 29 -10.50 -0.32 11.56
CA ALA A 29 -10.46 -1.60 12.27
C ALA A 29 -11.54 -2.56 11.73
N ASP A 30 -11.76 -3.66 12.44
CA ASP A 30 -12.69 -4.74 12.05
C ASP A 30 -14.04 -4.21 11.55
N GLY A 31 -14.43 -4.61 10.35
CA GLY A 31 -15.70 -4.24 9.74
C GLY A 31 -15.77 -2.83 9.17
N GLU A 32 -14.69 -2.08 9.25
CA GLU A 32 -14.62 -0.71 8.73
C GLU A 32 -13.96 -0.67 7.36
N CYS A 33 -14.19 0.43 6.65
CA CYS A 33 -13.73 0.62 5.28
C CYS A 33 -12.94 1.92 5.14
N MET A 34 -12.04 1.96 4.17
CA MET A 34 -11.32 3.17 3.81
C MET A 34 -11.34 3.35 2.30
N PHE A 35 -11.83 4.48 1.84
CA PHE A 35 -11.80 4.87 0.44
C PHE A 35 -10.62 5.79 0.19
N LEU A 36 -9.78 5.44 -0.79
CA LEU A 36 -8.63 6.25 -1.19
C LEU A 36 -8.90 6.79 -2.59
N PRO A 37 -9.27 8.08 -2.71
CA PRO A 37 -9.51 8.68 -4.02
C PRO A 37 -8.22 8.82 -4.81
N ARG A 38 -8.35 8.77 -6.14
CA ARG A 38 -7.22 9.05 -7.03
C ARG A 38 -6.72 10.49 -6.86
N LEU A 39 -5.48 10.72 -7.26
CA LEU A 39 -4.80 12.02 -7.22
C LEU A 39 -4.45 12.53 -5.82
N LYS A 40 -4.72 11.76 -4.77
CA LYS A 40 -4.33 12.11 -3.42
C LYS A 40 -3.16 11.26 -2.94
N PRO A 41 -2.12 11.87 -2.38
CA PRO A 41 -1.03 11.11 -1.77
C PRO A 41 -1.54 10.36 -0.56
N HIS A 42 -1.14 9.10 -0.44
CA HIS A 42 -1.56 8.26 0.67
C HIS A 42 -0.50 7.24 1.04
N ALA A 43 -0.56 6.80 2.28
CA ALA A 43 0.24 5.70 2.80
C ALA A 43 -0.56 4.98 3.88
N PHE A 44 -0.12 3.80 4.26
CA PHE A 44 -0.74 3.08 5.36
C PHE A 44 0.28 2.29 6.17
N LEU A 45 -0.10 1.97 7.40
CA LEU A 45 0.64 1.08 8.28
C LEU A 45 -0.33 0.06 8.87
N VAL A 46 0.11 -1.18 8.97
CA VAL A 46 -0.61 -2.21 9.71
C VAL A 46 -0.24 -2.03 11.18
N THR A 47 -1.23 -1.75 12.02
CA THR A 47 -1.04 -1.42 13.43
C THR A 47 -1.40 -2.55 14.38
N ALA A 48 -2.09 -3.59 13.90
CA ALA A 48 -2.31 -4.83 14.63
C ALA A 48 -1.25 -5.86 14.26
N GLN A 49 -1.11 -6.90 15.09
CA GLN A 49 -0.15 -7.97 14.83
C GLN A 49 -0.45 -8.70 13.52
N GLU A 50 -1.72 -8.93 13.23
CA GLU A 50 -2.20 -9.46 11.95
C GLU A 50 -3.40 -8.66 11.49
N THR A 51 -3.47 -8.39 10.20
CA THR A 51 -4.61 -7.71 9.60
C THR A 51 -5.01 -8.45 8.33
N HIS A 52 -6.30 -8.75 8.23
CA HIS A 52 -6.90 -9.36 7.06
C HIS A 52 -7.87 -8.36 6.43
N GLY A 53 -7.74 -8.15 5.15
CA GLY A 53 -8.60 -7.22 4.45
C GLY A 53 -8.76 -7.56 2.99
N ILE A 54 -9.69 -6.87 2.36
CA ILE A 54 -9.92 -6.97 0.92
C ILE A 54 -9.63 -5.60 0.33
N LEU A 55 -8.85 -5.58 -0.73
CA LEU A 55 -8.52 -4.37 -1.47
C LEU A 55 -9.19 -4.42 -2.83
N PHE A 56 -10.01 -3.41 -3.11
CA PHE A 56 -10.61 -3.19 -4.41
C PHE A 56 -9.90 -2.04 -5.10
N LEU A 57 -9.51 -2.25 -6.34
CA LEU A 57 -8.83 -1.26 -7.17
C LEU A 57 -9.53 -1.12 -8.51
N ALA A 58 -9.78 0.11 -8.92
CA ALA A 58 -10.38 0.41 -10.21
C ALA A 58 -9.62 1.58 -10.87
N PRO A 59 -9.33 1.49 -12.17
CA PRO A 59 -9.49 0.33 -13.06
C PRO A 59 -8.49 -0.78 -12.76
N GLY A 60 -8.67 -1.96 -13.38
CA GLY A 60 -7.79 -3.12 -13.21
C GLY A 60 -6.35 -2.90 -13.69
N GLY A 61 -5.48 -3.88 -13.45
CA GLY A 61 -4.07 -3.84 -13.87
C GLY A 61 -3.05 -3.82 -12.71
N PHE A 62 -3.48 -3.47 -11.52
CA PHE A 62 -2.61 -3.46 -10.33
C PHE A 62 -2.06 -4.85 -9.99
N HIS A 63 -2.88 -5.87 -10.17
CA HIS A 63 -2.51 -7.26 -9.92
C HIS A 63 -1.30 -7.69 -10.75
N GLY A 64 -1.25 -7.30 -12.03
CA GLY A 64 -0.13 -7.60 -12.91
C GLY A 64 1.18 -6.97 -12.42
N ALA A 65 1.12 -5.77 -11.87
CA ALA A 65 2.30 -5.10 -11.30
C ALA A 65 2.75 -5.79 -10.00
N LEU A 66 1.81 -6.17 -9.13
CA LEU A 66 2.13 -6.90 -7.91
C LEU A 66 2.77 -8.25 -8.18
N ASN A 67 2.31 -8.98 -9.19
CA ASN A 67 2.85 -10.30 -9.53
C ASN A 67 4.34 -10.26 -9.90
N LYS A 68 4.83 -9.14 -10.38
CA LYS A 68 6.26 -8.98 -10.69
C LYS A 68 7.12 -8.81 -9.43
N MET A 69 6.52 -8.38 -8.33
CA MET A 69 7.21 -8.12 -7.07
C MET A 69 7.08 -9.27 -6.08
N ASN A 70 5.98 -9.99 -6.17
CA ASN A 70 5.58 -10.97 -5.18
C ASN A 70 5.95 -12.39 -5.62
N ARG A 71 6.15 -13.24 -4.66
CA ARG A 71 6.26 -14.69 -4.87
C ARG A 71 4.99 -15.37 -4.34
N PRO A 72 4.57 -16.51 -4.92
CA PRO A 72 3.43 -17.26 -4.41
C PRO A 72 3.65 -17.71 -2.97
N ALA A 73 2.61 -17.60 -2.15
CA ALA A 73 2.65 -18.12 -0.79
C ALA A 73 2.67 -19.66 -0.83
N GLN A 74 3.53 -20.26 -0.03
CA GLN A 74 3.61 -21.71 0.12
C GLN A 74 2.68 -22.23 1.20
N ARG A 75 2.22 -21.35 2.10
CA ARG A 75 1.33 -21.67 3.20
C ARG A 75 0.33 -20.53 3.37
N MET A 76 -0.82 -20.83 3.96
CA MET A 76 -1.85 -19.85 4.28
C MET A 76 -1.60 -19.26 5.67
N GLU A 77 -0.42 -18.69 5.86
CA GLU A 77 -0.02 -18.04 7.11
C GLU A 77 0.87 -16.84 6.82
N VAL A 78 0.90 -15.91 7.75
CA VAL A 78 1.83 -14.78 7.69
C VAL A 78 3.22 -15.30 8.07
N PRO A 79 4.26 -15.06 7.23
CA PRO A 79 5.62 -15.49 7.57
C PRO A 79 6.10 -14.90 8.89
N ALA A 80 6.78 -15.73 9.70
CA ALA A 80 7.34 -15.30 10.98
C ALA A 80 8.46 -14.26 10.79
N ASP A 81 9.24 -14.44 9.72
CA ASP A 81 10.33 -13.54 9.39
C ASP A 81 10.04 -12.86 8.05
N VAL A 82 10.15 -11.54 8.06
CA VAL A 82 10.15 -10.79 6.82
C VAL A 82 11.55 -10.95 6.24
N ASP A 83 11.64 -11.57 5.08
CA ASP A 83 12.89 -11.68 4.34
C ASP A 83 13.28 -10.31 3.78
N THR A 84 13.94 -9.53 4.61
CA THR A 84 14.37 -8.18 4.24
C THR A 84 15.43 -8.20 3.14
N GLU A 85 16.16 -9.29 2.98
CA GLU A 85 17.14 -9.44 1.90
C GLU A 85 16.44 -9.52 0.53
N THR A 86 15.30 -10.18 0.44
CA THR A 86 14.52 -10.23 -0.80
C THR A 86 14.10 -8.84 -1.24
N TYR A 87 13.67 -8.00 -0.30
CA TYR A 87 13.30 -6.61 -0.62
C TYR A 87 14.52 -5.73 -0.89
N ALA A 88 15.61 -5.94 -0.19
CA ALA A 88 16.84 -5.17 -0.40
C ALA A 88 17.47 -5.45 -1.75
N ASN A 89 17.32 -6.66 -2.27
CA ASN A 89 17.86 -7.07 -3.57
C ASN A 89 16.90 -6.82 -4.73
N SER A 90 15.67 -6.35 -4.47
CA SER A 90 14.75 -5.99 -5.53
C SER A 90 15.26 -4.74 -6.25
N ASP A 91 15.12 -4.71 -7.57
CA ASP A 91 15.42 -3.52 -8.34
C ASP A 91 14.29 -2.50 -8.17
N LEU A 92 14.47 -1.58 -7.22
CA LEU A 92 13.51 -0.53 -6.92
C LEU A 92 13.19 0.36 -8.13
N ARG A 93 14.16 0.58 -9.00
CA ARG A 93 13.94 1.39 -10.21
C ARG A 93 12.95 0.72 -11.16
N GLU A 94 13.11 -0.58 -11.35
CA GLU A 94 12.21 -1.36 -12.21
C GLU A 94 10.81 -1.45 -11.60
N THR A 95 10.72 -1.64 -10.29
CA THR A 95 9.48 -1.62 -9.54
C THR A 95 8.76 -0.29 -9.73
N ILE A 96 9.43 0.82 -9.52
CA ILE A 96 8.88 2.17 -9.68
C ILE A 96 8.35 2.37 -11.10
N LYS A 97 9.13 1.98 -12.10
CA LYS A 97 8.71 2.08 -13.51
C LYS A 97 7.46 1.25 -13.81
N THR A 98 7.40 0.03 -13.27
CA THR A 98 6.25 -0.86 -13.46
C THR A 98 4.98 -0.21 -12.92
N PHE A 99 5.03 0.38 -11.73
CA PHE A 99 3.87 1.06 -11.16
C PHE A 99 3.53 2.37 -11.87
N GLU A 100 4.53 3.11 -12.32
CA GLU A 100 4.30 4.33 -13.11
C GLU A 100 3.53 4.06 -14.41
N GLN A 101 3.78 2.92 -15.05
CA GLN A 101 3.07 2.50 -16.26
C GLN A 101 1.57 2.32 -16.04
N ILE A 102 1.15 2.03 -14.82
CA ILE A 102 -0.26 1.88 -14.46
C ILE A 102 -0.81 3.08 -13.68
N GLY A 103 -0.09 4.20 -13.69
CA GLY A 103 -0.55 5.45 -13.09
C GLY A 103 -0.31 5.59 -11.60
N ILE A 104 0.59 4.80 -11.02
CA ILE A 104 0.96 4.89 -9.61
C ILE A 104 2.35 5.50 -9.49
N ARG A 105 2.46 6.60 -8.76
CA ARG A 105 3.73 7.27 -8.50
C ARG A 105 4.11 7.13 -7.03
N PHE A 106 5.32 6.66 -6.78
CA PHE A 106 5.90 6.64 -5.45
C PHE A 106 6.45 8.02 -5.11
N LEU A 107 6.18 8.48 -3.91
CA LEU A 107 6.66 9.76 -3.44
C LEU A 107 8.07 9.61 -2.85
N SER A 108 8.90 10.65 -3.03
CA SER A 108 10.18 10.73 -2.35
C SER A 108 9.98 11.01 -0.86
N PRO A 109 10.99 10.75 0.00
CA PRO A 109 10.88 11.08 1.43
C PRO A 109 10.51 12.53 1.70
N ASP A 110 11.04 13.48 0.94
CA ASP A 110 10.70 14.90 1.10
C ASP A 110 9.28 15.21 0.70
N GLU A 111 8.79 14.61 -0.38
CA GLU A 111 7.40 14.73 -0.79
C GLU A 111 6.45 14.14 0.26
N ILE A 112 6.82 13.02 0.88
CA ILE A 112 6.03 12.40 1.96
C ILE A 112 5.97 13.32 3.17
N ARG A 113 7.09 13.90 3.59
CA ARG A 113 7.13 14.82 4.72
C ARG A 113 6.25 16.05 4.49
N THR A 114 6.20 16.54 3.27
CA THR A 114 5.37 17.69 2.90
C THR A 114 3.90 17.34 2.84
N ALA A 115 3.55 16.24 2.17
CA ALA A 115 2.15 15.86 1.94
C ALA A 115 1.52 15.14 3.14
N MET A 116 2.32 14.38 3.88
CA MET A 116 1.85 13.54 4.99
C MET A 116 2.80 13.67 6.18
N PRO A 117 2.81 14.83 6.86
CA PRO A 117 3.78 15.10 7.93
C PRO A 117 3.65 14.15 9.13
N GLN A 118 2.48 13.54 9.34
CA GLN A 118 2.26 12.58 10.43
C GLN A 118 2.75 11.18 10.11
N TYR A 119 3.10 10.89 8.84
CA TYR A 119 3.60 9.57 8.48
C TYR A 119 5.00 9.37 9.04
N PRO A 120 5.24 8.27 9.78
CA PRO A 120 6.55 8.02 10.37
C PRO A 120 7.55 7.57 9.31
N LEU A 121 8.56 8.40 9.11
CA LEU A 121 9.70 8.09 8.26
C LEU A 121 10.95 7.84 9.10
#